data_aa0a2ab5744e52ce7d8d9fe024e94ea1
#
_entry.id   aa0a2ab5744e52ce7d8d9fe024e94ea1
#
_cell.length_a   1.000
_cell.length_b   1.000
_cell.length_c   1.000
_cell.angle_alpha   90.00
_cell.angle_beta   90.00
_cell.angle_gamma   90.00
#
_symmetry.space_group_name_H-M   'P 1'
#
loop_
_entity.id
_entity.type
_entity.pdbx_description
1 polymer ?
#
loop_
_entity_poly.entity_id
_entity_poly.type
_entity_poly.pdbx_seq_one_letter_code
_entity_poly.pdbx_strand_id
1 'polypeptide(L)'
;MIEITFLLILFINFNIYLHPKIYFMAKIMVPEQVFPGFKIINQLNDSQLDNLIGYLNNLDIGKFYGDIAKDLSELLIIDGDDLLRTLLSFTELLSGENVDIGVLSKNLAESYKEFSRVGINTKETNKLKANLLQILSNFNKIQLTDRVREYKVENSNNFRDFKLLTDLRFMQTEEDAKSKNYGIILHKLYIEYQNSIPRNELHLHVGIDDLIELKAEIEKAIERDKMLRESFSGDIKLI
;
A
#
# COMPACT_ATOMS: atom_id res chain seq x y z
N MET A 1 11.96 12.58 9.91
CA MET A 1 11.08 12.15 8.79
C MET A 1 9.68 11.69 9.26
N ILE A 2 9.49 11.38 10.53
CA ILE A 2 8.20 10.94 11.13
C ILE A 2 7.27 12.12 11.47
N GLU A 3 7.81 13.29 11.79
CA GLU A 3 7.00 14.46 12.18
C GLU A 3 6.20 15.09 11.04
N ILE A 4 6.66 14.97 9.79
CA ILE A 4 5.99 15.62 8.65
C ILE A 4 4.72 14.85 8.24
N THR A 5 4.72 13.54 8.36
CA THR A 5 3.55 12.69 8.08
C THR A 5 2.44 12.91 9.13
N PHE A 6 2.83 13.10 10.38
CA PHE A 6 1.89 13.38 11.48
C PHE A 6 1.25 14.79 11.37
N LEU A 7 2.02 15.76 10.89
CA LEU A 7 1.51 17.12 10.67
C LEU A 7 0.52 17.19 9.50
N LEU A 8 0.73 16.39 8.45
CA LEU A 8 -0.18 16.30 7.30
C LEU A 8 -1.53 15.67 7.70
N ILE A 9 -1.48 14.60 8.50
CA ILE A 9 -2.69 13.93 9.03
C ILE A 9 -3.44 14.85 10.02
N LEU A 10 -2.75 15.65 10.82
CA LEU A 10 -3.39 16.61 11.74
C LEU A 10 -4.06 17.76 10.97
N PHE A 11 -3.47 18.25 9.88
CA PHE A 11 -4.06 19.30 9.06
C PHE A 11 -5.30 18.82 8.29
N ILE A 12 -5.31 17.58 7.82
CA ILE A 12 -6.46 16.96 7.13
C ILE A 12 -7.58 16.69 8.14
N ASN A 13 -7.27 16.13 9.32
CA ASN A 13 -8.30 15.83 10.35
C ASN A 13 -8.91 17.07 11.01
N PHE A 14 -8.20 18.21 11.08
CA PHE A 14 -8.77 19.44 11.66
C PHE A 14 -9.77 20.14 10.73
N ASN A 15 -9.71 19.88 9.42
CA ASN A 15 -10.63 20.47 8.44
C ASN A 15 -11.89 19.62 8.16
N ILE A 16 -11.95 18.36 8.59
CA ILE A 16 -13.08 17.45 8.33
C ILE A 16 -14.34 17.84 9.12
N TYR A 17 -14.21 18.61 10.21
CA TYR A 17 -15.37 19.06 11.02
C TYR A 17 -15.97 20.41 10.66
N LEU A 18 -15.46 21.11 9.64
CA LEU A 18 -16.02 22.36 9.16
C LEU A 18 -16.84 22.13 7.88
N HIS A 19 -18.14 22.30 8.00
CA HIS A 19 -19.24 22.36 7.01
C HIS A 19 -18.89 22.11 5.52
N PRO A 20 -19.66 21.30 4.77
CA PRO A 20 -19.39 20.93 3.36
C PRO A 20 -19.30 22.11 2.37
N LYS A 21 -19.65 23.30 2.76
CA LYS A 21 -19.54 24.53 1.94
C LYS A 21 -18.16 25.19 1.96
N ILE A 22 -17.26 24.83 2.88
CA ILE A 22 -15.92 25.46 3.01
C ILE A 22 -14.87 24.74 2.15
N TYR A 23 -15.12 23.50 1.73
CA TYR A 23 -14.21 22.72 0.89
C TYR A 23 -13.92 23.36 -0.49
N PHE A 24 -14.77 24.25 -0.96
CA PHE A 24 -14.63 24.92 -2.25
C PHE A 24 -13.56 26.03 -2.29
N MET A 25 -12.99 26.43 -1.15
CA MET A 25 -12.02 27.54 -1.07
C MET A 25 -10.65 27.14 -0.54
N ALA A 26 -10.45 25.92 -0.06
CA ALA A 26 -9.14 25.47 0.39
C ALA A 26 -8.25 25.16 -0.84
N LYS A 27 -7.19 25.94 -1.00
CA LYS A 27 -6.19 25.72 -2.06
C LYS A 27 -5.47 24.40 -1.78
N ILE A 28 -5.53 23.47 -2.74
CA ILE A 28 -4.82 22.20 -2.62
C ILE A 28 -3.33 22.52 -2.68
N MET A 29 -2.58 22.14 -1.65
CA MET A 29 -1.12 22.27 -1.66
C MET A 29 -0.51 20.95 -2.17
N VAL A 30 0.15 20.99 -3.32
CA VAL A 30 0.85 19.85 -3.89
C VAL A 30 2.24 19.74 -3.23
N PRO A 31 2.56 18.61 -2.54
CA PRO A 31 3.86 18.40 -1.93
C PRO A 31 4.99 18.31 -2.96
N GLU A 32 6.20 18.77 -2.63
CA GLU A 32 7.34 18.74 -3.55
C GLU A 32 7.70 17.31 -4.00
N GLN A 33 7.47 16.30 -3.17
CA GLN A 33 7.79 14.91 -3.46
C GLN A 33 7.02 14.33 -4.67
N VAL A 34 5.89 14.92 -5.05
CA VAL A 34 5.09 14.47 -6.20
C VAL A 34 5.29 15.33 -7.46
N PHE A 35 6.07 16.40 -7.38
CA PHE A 35 6.36 17.25 -8.56
C PHE A 35 6.97 16.50 -9.75
N PRO A 36 7.88 15.51 -9.57
CA PRO A 36 8.41 14.74 -10.69
C PRO A 36 7.30 14.05 -11.49
N GLY A 37 6.33 13.42 -10.84
CA GLY A 37 5.22 12.79 -11.54
C GLY A 37 4.26 13.77 -12.22
N PHE A 38 4.02 14.95 -11.63
CA PHE A 38 3.29 16.03 -12.32
C PHE A 38 3.99 16.46 -13.60
N LYS A 39 5.34 16.58 -13.56
CA LYS A 39 6.14 16.88 -14.75
C LYS A 39 5.98 15.80 -15.81
N ILE A 40 6.03 14.53 -15.41
CA ILE A 40 5.80 13.40 -16.31
C ILE A 40 4.41 13.51 -16.94
N ILE A 41 3.34 13.68 -16.15
CA ILE A 41 1.96 13.81 -16.65
C ILE A 41 1.84 14.97 -17.64
N ASN A 42 2.50 16.09 -17.39
CA ASN A 42 2.47 17.24 -18.30
C ASN A 42 3.20 16.98 -19.62
N GLN A 43 4.22 16.11 -19.61
CA GLN A 43 5.03 15.78 -20.79
C GLN A 43 4.44 14.67 -21.65
N LEU A 44 3.51 13.86 -21.14
CA LEU A 44 2.88 12.78 -21.90
C LEU A 44 2.33 13.33 -23.23
N ASN A 45 2.58 12.61 -24.30
CA ASN A 45 1.86 12.79 -25.57
C ASN A 45 0.54 12.02 -25.55
N ASP A 46 -0.30 12.24 -26.56
CA ASP A 46 -1.64 11.65 -26.59
C ASP A 46 -1.58 10.10 -26.56
N SER A 47 -0.67 9.48 -27.31
CA SER A 47 -0.49 8.02 -27.33
C SER A 47 -0.03 7.48 -25.97
N GLN A 48 0.88 8.17 -25.28
CA GLN A 48 1.32 7.77 -23.95
C GLN A 48 0.19 7.93 -22.91
N LEU A 49 -0.62 8.98 -23.03
CA LEU A 49 -1.77 9.20 -22.17
C LEU A 49 -2.82 8.11 -22.37
N ASP A 50 -3.13 7.75 -23.61
CA ASP A 50 -4.06 6.67 -23.95
C ASP A 50 -3.55 5.32 -23.41
N ASN A 51 -2.26 5.04 -23.54
CA ASN A 51 -1.63 3.84 -22.97
C ASN A 51 -1.74 3.81 -21.45
N LEU A 52 -1.49 4.92 -20.76
CA LEU A 52 -1.66 5.04 -19.32
C LEU A 52 -3.10 4.77 -18.90
N ILE A 53 -4.06 5.40 -19.56
CA ILE A 53 -5.49 5.21 -19.27
C ILE A 53 -5.90 3.75 -19.52
N GLY A 54 -5.45 3.16 -20.63
CA GLY A 54 -5.67 1.76 -20.93
C GLY A 54 -5.11 0.84 -19.83
N TYR A 55 -3.91 1.12 -19.34
CA TYR A 55 -3.30 0.39 -18.22
C TYR A 55 -4.11 0.54 -16.92
N LEU A 56 -4.48 1.78 -16.54
CA LEU A 56 -5.26 2.03 -15.33
C LEU A 56 -6.63 1.31 -15.37
N ASN A 57 -7.28 1.28 -16.53
CA ASN A 57 -8.57 0.60 -16.70
C ASN A 57 -8.45 -0.94 -16.68
N ASN A 58 -7.27 -1.49 -16.97
CA ASN A 58 -7.02 -2.93 -16.97
C ASN A 58 -6.18 -3.41 -15.79
N LEU A 59 -5.84 -2.52 -14.85
CA LEU A 59 -5.04 -2.84 -13.68
C LEU A 59 -5.71 -3.96 -12.86
N ASP A 60 -4.92 -4.95 -12.47
CA ASP A 60 -5.35 -5.96 -11.50
C ASP A 60 -5.39 -5.33 -10.10
N ILE A 61 -6.58 -5.35 -9.50
CA ILE A 61 -6.78 -4.77 -8.17
C ILE A 61 -5.94 -5.55 -7.14
N GLY A 62 -5.21 -4.83 -6.29
CA GLY A 62 -4.32 -5.42 -5.29
C GLY A 62 -2.93 -5.81 -5.79
N LYS A 63 -2.58 -5.49 -7.06
CA LYS A 63 -1.24 -5.66 -7.61
C LYS A 63 -0.20 -4.91 -6.76
N PHE A 64 0.99 -5.49 -6.60
CA PHE A 64 2.06 -4.90 -5.82
C PHE A 64 2.57 -3.60 -6.46
N TYR A 65 2.84 -2.56 -5.66
CA TYR A 65 3.23 -1.25 -6.18
C TYR A 65 4.53 -1.26 -6.99
N GLY A 66 5.51 -2.08 -6.58
CA GLY A 66 6.75 -2.24 -7.34
C GLY A 66 6.51 -2.79 -8.76
N ASP A 67 5.54 -3.71 -8.90
CA ASP A 67 5.17 -4.24 -10.22
C ASP A 67 4.42 -3.22 -11.05
N ILE A 68 3.55 -2.40 -10.41
CA ILE A 68 2.85 -1.30 -11.09
C ILE A 68 3.86 -0.27 -11.59
N ALA A 69 4.81 0.15 -10.75
CA ALA A 69 5.85 1.11 -11.13
C ALA A 69 6.71 0.58 -12.28
N LYS A 70 7.09 -0.70 -12.23
CA LYS A 70 7.82 -1.37 -13.30
C LYS A 70 7.04 -1.37 -14.62
N ASP A 71 5.78 -1.79 -14.59
CA ASP A 71 4.92 -1.78 -15.79
C ASP A 71 4.80 -0.37 -16.39
N LEU A 72 4.60 0.66 -15.55
CA LEU A 72 4.52 2.05 -16.00
C LEU A 72 5.82 2.51 -16.63
N SER A 73 6.97 2.10 -16.06
CA SER A 73 8.28 2.42 -16.62
C SER A 73 8.48 1.80 -18.01
N GLU A 74 8.11 0.54 -18.17
CA GLU A 74 8.25 -0.19 -19.43
C GLU A 74 7.27 0.33 -20.49
N LEU A 75 6.02 0.62 -20.09
CA LEU A 75 4.95 1.06 -20.99
C LEU A 75 5.19 2.46 -21.56
N LEU A 76 5.68 3.39 -20.74
CA LEU A 76 5.75 4.80 -21.07
C LEU A 76 7.19 5.30 -21.29
N ILE A 77 8.19 4.50 -20.96
CA ILE A 77 9.63 4.84 -21.03
C ILE A 77 9.92 6.07 -20.16
N ILE A 78 9.50 6.02 -18.89
CA ILE A 78 9.59 7.09 -17.91
C ILE A 78 10.01 6.53 -16.54
N ASP A 79 10.15 7.40 -15.55
CA ASP A 79 10.24 6.98 -14.15
C ASP A 79 8.85 6.59 -13.61
N GLY A 80 8.58 5.29 -13.54
CA GLY A 80 7.30 4.74 -13.07
C GLY A 80 7.08 4.92 -11.58
N ASP A 81 8.14 4.97 -10.77
CA ASP A 81 8.02 5.21 -9.33
C ASP A 81 7.53 6.63 -9.04
N ASP A 82 8.09 7.63 -9.71
CA ASP A 82 7.65 9.02 -9.57
C ASP A 82 6.21 9.22 -10.07
N LEU A 83 5.84 8.60 -11.18
CA LEU A 83 4.47 8.64 -11.68
C LEU A 83 3.52 7.96 -10.70
N LEU A 84 3.82 6.73 -10.26
CA LEU A 84 2.96 5.98 -9.33
C LEU A 84 2.79 6.72 -8.00
N ARG A 85 3.86 7.26 -7.42
CA ARG A 85 3.78 8.07 -6.19
C ARG A 85 2.81 9.24 -6.35
N THR A 86 2.84 9.89 -7.48
CA THR A 86 1.93 11.00 -7.78
C THR A 86 0.49 10.51 -7.95
N LEU A 87 0.27 9.41 -8.67
CA LEU A 87 -1.06 8.80 -8.78
C LEU A 87 -1.60 8.41 -7.41
N LEU A 88 -0.83 7.74 -6.56
CA LEU A 88 -1.27 7.36 -5.21
C LEU A 88 -1.59 8.57 -4.33
N SER A 89 -0.96 9.72 -4.52
CA SER A 89 -1.33 10.94 -3.78
C SER A 89 -2.73 11.48 -4.13
N PHE A 90 -3.34 11.02 -5.21
CA PHE A 90 -4.70 11.43 -5.58
C PHE A 90 -5.78 10.56 -4.95
N THR A 91 -5.45 9.37 -4.41
CA THR A 91 -6.44 8.42 -3.86
C THR A 91 -7.21 9.02 -2.70
N GLU A 92 -6.53 9.72 -1.79
CA GLU A 92 -7.16 10.42 -0.67
C GLU A 92 -8.05 11.58 -1.14
N LEU A 93 -7.62 12.34 -2.15
CA LEU A 93 -8.38 13.47 -2.69
C LEU A 93 -9.70 13.03 -3.36
N LEU A 94 -9.72 11.79 -3.85
CA LEU A 94 -10.89 11.18 -4.50
C LEU A 94 -11.76 10.36 -3.52
N SER A 95 -11.36 10.21 -2.26
CA SER A 95 -12.12 9.44 -1.27
C SER A 95 -13.34 10.19 -0.72
N GLY A 96 -13.45 11.51 -0.95
CA GLY A 96 -14.58 12.33 -0.53
C GLY A 96 -15.86 12.05 -1.29
N GLU A 97 -17.02 12.24 -0.64
CA GLU A 97 -18.30 12.18 -1.33
C GLU A 97 -18.45 13.35 -2.33
N ASN A 98 -18.87 13.04 -3.56
CA ASN A 98 -19.16 14.02 -4.61
C ASN A 98 -17.99 14.93 -5.03
N VAL A 99 -16.80 14.37 -5.20
CA VAL A 99 -15.64 15.10 -5.73
C VAL A 99 -15.86 15.46 -7.20
N ASP A 100 -15.89 16.76 -7.52
CA ASP A 100 -15.89 17.22 -8.91
C ASP A 100 -14.48 17.09 -9.50
N ILE A 101 -14.30 16.08 -10.35
CA ILE A 101 -13.03 15.78 -11.00
C ILE A 101 -12.52 16.94 -11.85
N GLY A 102 -13.43 17.70 -12.48
CA GLY A 102 -13.07 18.86 -13.29
C GLY A 102 -12.48 19.99 -12.45
N VAL A 103 -13.09 20.27 -11.30
CA VAL A 103 -12.58 21.25 -10.32
C VAL A 103 -11.27 20.76 -9.71
N LEU A 104 -11.19 19.48 -9.34
CA LEU A 104 -9.97 18.88 -8.78
C LEU A 104 -8.79 18.98 -9.75
N SER A 105 -8.99 18.59 -11.01
CA SER A 105 -7.95 18.65 -12.06
C SER A 105 -7.43 20.07 -12.28
N LYS A 106 -8.36 21.05 -12.27
CA LYS A 106 -8.01 22.47 -12.38
C LYS A 106 -7.16 22.92 -11.18
N ASN A 107 -7.62 22.63 -9.96
CA ASN A 107 -6.93 23.05 -8.74
C ASN A 107 -5.54 22.42 -8.62
N LEU A 108 -5.39 21.16 -8.99
CA LEU A 108 -4.09 20.48 -9.00
C LEU A 108 -3.13 21.11 -10.02
N ALA A 109 -3.59 21.40 -11.24
CA ALA A 109 -2.76 22.02 -12.26
C ALA A 109 -2.32 23.45 -11.89
N GLU A 110 -3.24 24.25 -11.31
CA GLU A 110 -2.94 25.59 -10.82
C GLU A 110 -1.98 25.55 -9.63
N SER A 111 -2.18 24.62 -8.70
CA SER A 111 -1.31 24.43 -7.55
C SER A 111 0.10 24.03 -7.98
N TYR A 112 0.23 23.07 -8.90
CA TYR A 112 1.52 22.69 -9.46
C TYR A 112 2.22 23.88 -10.13
N LYS A 113 1.50 24.68 -10.93
CA LYS A 113 2.05 25.90 -11.55
C LYS A 113 2.60 26.87 -10.52
N GLU A 114 1.94 27.04 -9.41
CA GLU A 114 2.32 28.03 -8.40
C GLU A 114 3.48 27.57 -7.52
N PHE A 115 3.44 26.30 -7.10
CA PHE A 115 4.40 25.77 -6.12
C PHE A 115 5.60 25.06 -6.77
N SER A 116 5.48 24.58 -8.03
CA SER A 116 6.64 24.08 -8.74
C SER A 116 7.52 25.26 -9.15
N ARG A 117 8.75 25.28 -8.71
CA ARG A 117 9.75 26.28 -9.13
C ARG A 117 10.05 26.24 -10.65
N VAL A 118 9.43 25.30 -11.36
CA VAL A 118 9.49 25.16 -12.80
C VAL A 118 8.39 26.03 -13.39
N GLY A 119 8.73 27.18 -13.91
CA GLY A 119 7.77 28.12 -14.49
C GLY A 119 7.07 27.54 -15.70
N ILE A 120 5.94 26.83 -15.50
CA ILE A 120 5.07 26.36 -16.58
C ILE A 120 4.18 27.50 -17.10
N ASN A 121 4.09 27.60 -18.43
CA ASN A 121 3.25 28.61 -19.08
C ASN A 121 1.77 28.18 -19.08
N THR A 122 0.88 29.09 -19.52
CA THR A 122 -0.57 28.83 -19.55
C THR A 122 -0.95 27.66 -20.45
N LYS A 123 -0.25 27.44 -21.55
CA LYS A 123 -0.52 26.32 -22.47
C LYS A 123 -0.21 24.98 -21.79
N GLU A 124 0.94 24.91 -21.11
CA GLU A 124 1.35 23.71 -20.35
C GLU A 124 0.41 23.44 -19.17
N THR A 125 -0.05 24.48 -18.47
CA THR A 125 -1.04 24.34 -17.40
C THR A 125 -2.36 23.78 -17.92
N ASN A 126 -2.84 24.26 -19.08
CA ASN A 126 -4.05 23.74 -19.71
C ASN A 126 -3.88 22.29 -20.17
N LYS A 127 -2.72 21.92 -20.70
CA LYS A 127 -2.40 20.55 -21.07
C LYS A 127 -2.40 19.64 -19.82
N LEU A 128 -1.70 20.06 -18.77
CA LEU A 128 -1.67 19.32 -17.50
C LEU A 128 -3.07 19.11 -16.93
N LYS A 129 -3.91 20.15 -16.91
CA LYS A 129 -5.31 20.05 -16.49
C LYS A 129 -6.08 19.01 -17.31
N ALA A 130 -5.93 19.02 -18.64
CA ALA A 130 -6.62 18.07 -19.51
C ALA A 130 -6.17 16.63 -19.27
N ASN A 131 -4.85 16.40 -19.13
CA ASN A 131 -4.29 15.09 -18.82
C ASN A 131 -4.76 14.59 -17.44
N LEU A 132 -4.73 15.44 -16.42
CA LEU A 132 -5.23 15.10 -15.08
C LEU A 132 -6.72 14.76 -15.10
N LEU A 133 -7.53 15.50 -15.85
CA LEU A 133 -8.96 15.21 -15.98
C LEU A 133 -9.19 13.80 -16.53
N GLN A 134 -8.47 13.42 -17.58
CA GLN A 134 -8.59 12.09 -18.18
C GLN A 134 -8.11 10.99 -17.24
N ILE A 135 -6.96 11.17 -16.60
CA ILE A 135 -6.41 10.21 -15.64
C ILE A 135 -7.37 10.00 -14.47
N LEU A 136 -7.82 11.08 -13.83
CA LEU A 136 -8.71 11.01 -12.65
C LEU A 136 -10.09 10.45 -12.98
N SER A 137 -10.58 10.62 -14.23
CA SER A 137 -11.82 9.99 -14.69
C SER A 137 -11.72 8.48 -14.85
N ASN A 138 -10.50 7.92 -14.90
CA ASN A 138 -10.23 6.49 -15.06
C ASN A 138 -9.48 5.89 -13.85
N PHE A 139 -9.77 6.39 -12.64
CA PHE A 139 -8.93 6.18 -11.47
C PHE A 139 -9.39 5.03 -10.55
N ASN A 140 -10.56 4.44 -10.80
CA ASN A 140 -11.22 3.51 -9.88
C ASN A 140 -10.34 2.32 -9.47
N LYS A 141 -9.63 1.68 -10.40
CA LYS A 141 -8.88 0.47 -10.08
C LYS A 141 -7.62 0.73 -9.25
N ILE A 142 -6.93 1.84 -9.48
CA ILE A 142 -5.78 2.19 -8.65
C ILE A 142 -6.22 2.61 -7.25
N GLN A 143 -7.34 3.30 -7.13
CA GLN A 143 -7.95 3.64 -5.84
C GLN A 143 -8.37 2.39 -5.07
N LEU A 144 -8.98 1.41 -5.73
CA LEU A 144 -9.29 0.11 -5.10
C LEU A 144 -8.03 -0.66 -4.72
N THR A 145 -6.97 -0.61 -5.53
CA THR A 145 -5.69 -1.24 -5.21
C THR A 145 -5.05 -0.63 -3.96
N ASP A 146 -5.11 0.68 -3.82
CA ASP A 146 -4.62 1.38 -2.63
C ASP A 146 -5.42 0.99 -1.38
N ARG A 147 -6.76 0.97 -1.45
CA ARG A 147 -7.63 0.49 -0.34
C ARG A 147 -7.33 -0.95 0.06
N VAL A 148 -7.15 -1.86 -0.91
CA VAL A 148 -6.77 -3.26 -0.60
C VAL A 148 -5.46 -3.31 0.17
N ARG A 149 -4.49 -2.46 -0.20
CA ARG A 149 -3.24 -2.36 0.55
C ARG A 149 -3.45 -1.81 1.95
N GLU A 150 -4.26 -0.76 2.11
CA GLU A 150 -4.60 -0.22 3.43
C GLU A 150 -5.17 -1.30 4.33
N TYR A 151 -6.17 -2.07 3.88
CA TYR A 151 -6.72 -3.19 4.64
C TYR A 151 -5.67 -4.26 5.00
N LYS A 152 -4.73 -4.56 4.08
CA LYS A 152 -3.65 -5.52 4.36
C LYS A 152 -2.66 -5.03 5.42
N VAL A 153 -2.48 -3.71 5.56
CA VAL A 153 -1.54 -3.10 6.51
C VAL A 153 -2.21 -2.45 7.72
N GLU A 154 -3.54 -2.48 7.80
CA GLU A 154 -4.33 -1.89 8.89
C GLU A 154 -3.99 -2.52 10.25
N ASN A 155 -3.62 -3.81 10.26
CA ASN A 155 -3.08 -4.44 11.45
C ASN A 155 -1.65 -3.95 11.70
N SER A 156 -1.40 -3.53 12.94
CA SER A 156 -0.12 -2.96 13.37
C SER A 156 1.08 -3.90 13.19
N ASN A 157 0.84 -5.22 13.08
CA ASN A 157 1.89 -6.24 12.98
C ASN A 157 1.69 -7.09 11.72
N ASN A 158 2.46 -6.77 10.67
CA ASN A 158 2.42 -7.55 9.43
C ASN A 158 3.46 -8.68 9.49
N PHE A 159 3.00 -9.89 9.28
CA PHE A 159 3.85 -11.07 9.20
C PHE A 159 4.87 -10.93 8.05
N ARG A 160 6.12 -11.34 8.31
CA ARG A 160 7.21 -11.33 7.33
C ARG A 160 7.77 -12.72 7.07
N ASP A 161 8.19 -13.38 8.13
CA ASP A 161 8.84 -14.69 8.04
C ASP A 161 8.64 -15.47 9.34
N PHE A 162 8.75 -16.77 9.28
CA PHE A 162 8.83 -17.60 10.46
C PHE A 162 9.85 -18.72 10.28
N LYS A 163 10.44 -19.14 11.39
CA LYS A 163 11.33 -20.30 11.45
C LYS A 163 10.98 -21.14 12.66
N LEU A 164 10.99 -22.44 12.47
CA LEU A 164 10.83 -23.41 13.54
C LEU A 164 12.16 -24.19 13.69
N LEU A 165 12.80 -24.03 14.84
CA LEU A 165 14.04 -24.72 15.17
C LEU A 165 13.74 -25.82 16.20
N THR A 166 14.25 -26.99 15.97
CA THR A 166 14.18 -28.11 16.92
C THR A 166 15.57 -28.40 17.46
N ASP A 167 15.72 -28.37 18.77
CA ASP A 167 16.95 -28.58 19.50
C ASP A 167 16.81 -29.78 20.43
N LEU A 168 17.83 -30.62 20.52
CA LEU A 168 17.89 -31.74 21.46
C LEU A 168 18.97 -31.45 22.48
N ARG A 169 18.59 -31.34 23.75
CA ARG A 169 19.52 -31.12 24.85
C ARG A 169 19.63 -32.35 25.74
N PHE A 170 20.86 -32.74 25.97
CA PHE A 170 21.16 -33.84 26.90
C PHE A 170 21.41 -33.31 28.30
N MET A 171 20.85 -34.00 29.30
CA MET A 171 21.06 -33.74 30.70
C MET A 171 21.85 -34.91 31.28
N GLN A 172 22.93 -34.60 32.00
CA GLN A 172 23.70 -35.56 32.77
C GLN A 172 23.44 -35.29 34.24
N THR A 173 23.21 -36.35 35.00
CA THR A 173 23.17 -36.29 36.49
C THR A 173 24.48 -36.82 37.02
N GLU A 174 25.05 -36.15 38.04
CA GLU A 174 26.34 -36.50 38.62
C GLU A 174 26.34 -37.86 39.31
N GLU A 175 25.20 -38.41 39.69
CA GLU A 175 25.09 -39.65 40.49
C GLU A 175 25.17 -40.95 39.69
N ASP A 176 25.07 -40.87 38.34
CA ASP A 176 24.92 -42.08 37.56
C ASP A 176 25.91 -42.17 36.36
N ALA A 177 27.17 -42.47 36.63
CA ALA A 177 28.15 -42.84 35.59
C ALA A 177 27.77 -44.09 34.76
N LYS A 178 26.64 -44.75 35.10
CA LYS A 178 26.09 -45.94 34.40
C LYS A 178 24.65 -45.75 33.92
N SER A 179 24.03 -44.62 34.15
CA SER A 179 22.63 -44.44 33.86
C SER A 179 22.36 -43.62 32.61
N LYS A 180 21.16 -43.81 32.10
CA LYS A 180 20.62 -43.31 30.86
C LYS A 180 20.80 -41.80 30.74
N ASN A 181 21.36 -41.35 29.64
CA ASN A 181 21.33 -39.92 29.26
C ASN A 181 19.87 -39.51 29.08
N TYR A 182 19.44 -38.47 29.79
CA TYR A 182 18.16 -37.86 29.58
C TYR A 182 18.30 -36.80 28.50
N GLY A 183 17.35 -36.76 27.59
CA GLY A 183 17.27 -35.73 26.53
C GLY A 183 15.94 -35.01 26.55
N ILE A 184 15.95 -33.70 26.32
CA ILE A 184 14.76 -32.91 26.14
C ILE A 184 14.76 -32.33 24.73
N ILE A 185 13.65 -32.48 24.01
CA ILE A 185 13.43 -31.85 22.71
C ILE A 185 12.77 -30.50 22.97
N LEU A 186 13.36 -29.44 22.44
CA LEU A 186 12.86 -28.07 22.54
C LEU A 186 12.56 -27.54 21.15
N HIS A 187 11.39 -26.96 20.97
CA HIS A 187 11.05 -26.26 19.75
C HIS A 187 11.07 -24.76 20.03
N LYS A 188 11.66 -24.00 19.11
CA LYS A 188 11.67 -22.54 19.14
C LYS A 188 11.00 -22.04 17.88
N LEU A 189 9.88 -21.36 18.07
CA LEU A 189 9.20 -20.63 17.01
C LEU A 189 9.73 -19.20 17.00
N TYR A 190 10.23 -18.80 15.86
CA TYR A 190 10.70 -17.47 15.54
C TYR A 190 9.75 -16.85 14.55
N ILE A 191 9.20 -15.68 14.85
CA ILE A 191 8.29 -14.94 13.98
C ILE A 191 8.87 -13.54 13.76
N GLU A 192 9.14 -13.20 12.50
CA GLU A 192 9.49 -11.85 12.09
C GLU A 192 8.22 -11.12 11.65
N TYR A 193 7.98 -9.94 12.22
CA TYR A 193 6.87 -9.07 11.83
C TYR A 193 7.31 -7.62 11.75
N GLN A 194 6.58 -6.82 11.00
CA GLN A 194 6.86 -5.41 10.83
C GLN A 194 5.67 -4.57 11.26
N ASN A 195 5.93 -3.65 12.20
CA ASN A 195 5.07 -2.52 12.45
C ASN A 195 5.87 -1.27 12.08
N SER A 196 5.30 -0.36 11.37
CA SER A 196 5.86 0.93 10.91
C SER A 196 7.38 1.06 10.68
N ILE A 197 8.29 0.65 11.53
CA ILE A 197 9.77 0.54 11.51
C ILE A 197 10.23 0.54 12.99
N PRO A 198 11.09 -0.31 13.49
CA PRO A 198 11.95 -1.30 12.83
C PRO A 198 11.31 -2.69 12.72
N ARG A 199 12.05 -3.67 12.17
CA ARG A 199 11.70 -5.09 12.22
C ARG A 199 11.63 -5.55 13.66
N ASN A 200 10.59 -6.30 13.98
CA ASN A 200 10.41 -6.89 15.29
C ASN A 200 10.46 -8.40 15.19
N GLU A 201 10.93 -9.03 16.25
CA GLU A 201 11.12 -10.47 16.33
C GLU A 201 10.43 -10.99 17.59
N LEU A 202 9.71 -12.10 17.44
CA LEU A 202 9.10 -12.82 18.53
C LEU A 202 9.70 -14.23 18.60
N HIS A 203 10.25 -14.59 19.76
CA HIS A 203 10.82 -15.90 20.03
C HIS A 203 9.97 -16.62 21.06
N LEU A 204 9.40 -17.76 20.69
CA LEU A 204 8.57 -18.58 21.56
C LEU A 204 9.19 -19.96 21.74
N HIS A 205 9.17 -20.48 22.97
CA HIS A 205 9.33 -21.90 23.21
C HIS A 205 7.96 -22.57 23.10
N VAL A 206 7.86 -23.59 22.29
CA VAL A 206 6.61 -24.33 22.04
C VAL A 206 6.82 -25.81 22.24
N GLY A 207 5.85 -26.47 22.83
CA GLY A 207 5.81 -27.91 22.97
C GLY A 207 5.33 -28.61 21.69
N ILE A 208 5.39 -29.91 21.65
CA ILE A 208 4.88 -30.67 20.51
C ILE A 208 3.36 -30.53 20.39
N ASP A 209 2.65 -30.45 21.51
CA ASP A 209 1.19 -30.30 21.54
C ASP A 209 0.78 -28.93 21.00
N ASP A 210 1.52 -27.86 21.38
CA ASP A 210 1.31 -26.51 20.83
C ASP A 210 1.50 -26.48 19.31
N LEU A 211 2.51 -27.20 18.78
CA LEU A 211 2.74 -27.30 17.34
C LEU A 211 1.60 -28.04 16.61
N ILE A 212 1.07 -29.10 17.22
CA ILE A 212 -0.08 -29.85 16.69
C ILE A 212 -1.32 -28.95 16.64
N GLU A 213 -1.59 -28.21 17.70
CA GLU A 213 -2.70 -27.28 17.78
C GLU A 213 -2.56 -26.14 16.76
N LEU A 214 -1.37 -25.50 16.68
CA LEU A 214 -1.08 -24.46 15.71
C LEU A 214 -1.29 -24.95 14.27
N LYS A 215 -0.81 -26.15 13.96
CA LYS A 215 -1.01 -26.75 12.63
C LYS A 215 -2.51 -26.91 12.34
N ALA A 216 -3.29 -27.41 13.29
CA ALA A 216 -4.74 -27.63 13.11
C ALA A 216 -5.48 -26.29 12.87
N GLU A 217 -5.12 -25.23 13.59
CA GLU A 217 -5.73 -23.90 13.37
C GLU A 217 -5.34 -23.28 12.02
N ILE A 218 -4.10 -23.47 11.58
CA ILE A 218 -3.66 -23.03 10.24
C ILE A 218 -4.45 -23.79 9.14
N GLU A 219 -4.60 -25.10 9.26
CA GLU A 219 -5.37 -25.92 8.32
C GLU A 219 -6.84 -25.46 8.24
N LYS A 220 -7.47 -25.18 9.39
CA LYS A 220 -8.83 -24.63 9.45
C LYS A 220 -8.94 -23.26 8.77
N ALA A 221 -7.95 -22.38 8.95
CA ALA A 221 -7.94 -21.06 8.33
C ALA A 221 -7.83 -21.15 6.79
N ILE A 222 -6.97 -22.05 6.30
CA ILE A 222 -6.82 -22.33 4.86
C ILE A 222 -8.14 -22.86 4.26
N GLU A 223 -8.79 -23.81 4.95
CA GLU A 223 -10.06 -24.34 4.48
C GLU A 223 -11.17 -23.28 4.47
N ARG A 224 -11.24 -22.42 5.49
CA ARG A 224 -12.18 -21.28 5.49
C ARG A 224 -11.96 -20.34 4.34
N ASP A 225 -10.68 -19.98 4.02
CA ASP A 225 -10.36 -19.14 2.87
C ASP A 225 -10.88 -19.77 1.57
N LYS A 226 -10.63 -21.07 1.38
CA LYS A 226 -11.13 -21.82 0.23
C LYS A 226 -12.65 -21.79 0.12
N MET A 227 -13.36 -22.10 1.21
CA MET A 227 -14.83 -22.07 1.26
C MET A 227 -15.39 -20.67 0.94
N LEU A 228 -14.77 -19.61 1.46
CA LEU A 228 -15.18 -18.25 1.17
C LEU A 228 -14.98 -17.91 -0.32
N ARG A 229 -13.86 -18.29 -0.91
CA ARG A 229 -13.59 -18.09 -2.35
C ARG A 229 -14.59 -18.83 -3.22
N GLU A 230 -14.93 -20.07 -2.87
CA GLU A 230 -15.93 -20.85 -3.59
C GLU A 230 -17.35 -20.26 -3.44
N SER A 231 -17.73 -19.85 -2.23
CA SER A 231 -19.07 -19.31 -1.94
C SER A 231 -19.32 -17.96 -2.65
N PHE A 232 -18.31 -17.14 -2.81
CA PHE A 232 -18.44 -15.80 -3.39
C PHE A 232 -17.94 -15.70 -4.82
N SER A 233 -17.52 -16.79 -5.46
CA SER A 233 -16.91 -16.79 -6.80
C SER A 233 -17.83 -16.24 -7.91
N GLY A 234 -19.16 -16.25 -7.72
CA GLY A 234 -20.13 -15.72 -8.67
C GLY A 234 -20.47 -14.24 -8.51
N ASP A 235 -20.40 -13.73 -7.28
CA ASP A 235 -20.94 -12.42 -6.93
C ASP A 235 -19.84 -11.40 -6.60
N ILE A 236 -18.69 -11.86 -6.10
CA ILE A 236 -17.60 -11.00 -5.64
C ILE A 236 -16.26 -11.52 -6.16
N LYS A 237 -15.50 -10.66 -6.83
CA LYS A 237 -14.09 -10.96 -7.14
C LYS A 237 -13.26 -10.79 -5.87
N LEU A 238 -12.96 -11.89 -5.19
CA LEU A 238 -12.02 -11.88 -4.05
C LEU A 238 -10.57 -11.67 -4.55
N ILE A 239 -9.85 -10.84 -3.83
CA ILE A 239 -8.48 -10.39 -4.16
C ILE A 239 -7.48 -11.04 -3.21
#